data_b96f6a977905d0b645ec3f061a432b51
#
_entry.id   b96f6a977905d0b645ec3f061a432b51
#
_cell.length_a   1.000
_cell.length_b   1.000
_cell.length_c   1.000
_cell.angle_alpha   90.00
_cell.angle_beta   90.00
_cell.angle_gamma   90.00
#
_symmetry.space_group_name_H-M   'P 1'
#
loop_
_entity.id
_entity.type
_entity.pdbx_description
1 polymer ?
#
loop_
_entity_poly.entity_id
_entity_poly.type
_entity_poly.pdbx_seq_one_letter_code
_entity_poly.pdbx_strand_id
1 'polypeptide(L)'
;MPFAMPPDFSAAGVTSGRCCKQMHKRFKKGLKMKKLSKKTLSALLGALCLLITVSAVSTLSSPAPGRQSKYGMPGMFVTAEAAEPQYTDFEDLNGKTIGLNSGAPFEELIRSKIPGLKEFLYFSSGPDMMAALKAGKIDAYFMNDAVGSLSVNLDNSIAIFPQPLGDTTYGFAFKKNSKERAKWQEAYDKIPKETLQELFKKWTGADESVKTLPEQDWPGSNGTVRVAACDTQMPMSYRGKNGQVLGFDIEVILLMAKELDVHVDITGMEFSSVMPTIESGKAEIGTGSIVVSKERKELVDFIEYYPAAYILIVRSAAAAEADAGILSSLKGSFYRTFIKENRYKMVIDGLFTTIVMSAFSGLFGLVLAFALIFLRYSDNPVANRVIAVYRSLMSGIPAVVILMVLYYIVFGKATFPAIFVAIVGFTLLFASRAFGVIWNTLESVDPGQREAALALGYTDARAFREIIIPQTRRIIQPLLVAQFVALVKETSVAGYISVLELTRVGDLIRGRTLEAFFPLMAIALLYFVLIRCLEKGQDLLQKYYAYKREERKIKGVDA
;
A
#
# COMPACT_ATOMS: atom_id res chain seq x y z
N MET A 1 6.46 -11.60 55.89
CA MET A 1 7.03 -10.31 56.37
C MET A 1 6.11 -9.21 55.89
N PRO A 2 5.38 -8.49 56.76
CA PRO A 2 4.48 -7.41 56.37
C PRO A 2 5.22 -6.08 56.40
N PHE A 3 5.05 -5.28 55.34
CA PHE A 3 5.51 -3.89 55.33
C PHE A 3 4.46 -2.98 55.96
N ALA A 4 4.89 -2.22 56.96
CA ALA A 4 4.14 -1.32 57.80
C ALA A 4 3.73 -0.04 57.07
N MET A 5 2.53 0.47 57.36
CA MET A 5 2.09 1.84 57.05
C MET A 5 2.73 2.82 58.05
N PRO A 6 3.06 4.06 57.64
CA PRO A 6 3.29 5.17 58.57
C PRO A 6 2.00 5.96 58.85
N PRO A 7 1.93 6.64 60.02
CA PRO A 7 0.68 7.17 60.57
C PRO A 7 0.39 8.64 60.18
N ASP A 8 -0.88 8.99 60.33
CA ASP A 8 -1.52 10.27 60.64
C ASP A 8 -0.92 11.60 60.11
N PHE A 9 -1.73 12.26 59.29
CA PHE A 9 -1.78 13.73 59.28
C PHE A 9 -3.23 14.21 59.47
N SER A 10 -3.50 14.63 60.68
CA SER A 10 -4.68 15.38 61.06
C SER A 10 -4.59 16.85 60.67
N ALA A 11 -5.70 17.38 60.23
CA ALA A 11 -6.17 18.74 60.35
C ALA A 11 -5.20 19.93 60.05
N ALA A 12 -5.37 20.53 58.88
CA ALA A 12 -5.16 21.98 58.73
C ALA A 12 -6.18 22.52 57.72
N GLY A 13 -7.08 23.35 58.19
CA GLY A 13 -8.06 24.09 57.40
C GLY A 13 -7.37 25.02 56.37
N VAL A 14 -7.71 24.85 55.11
CA VAL A 14 -7.25 25.72 54.04
C VAL A 14 -8.44 26.35 53.33
N THR A 15 -8.52 27.63 53.46
CA THR A 15 -9.46 28.56 52.85
C THR A 15 -9.59 28.31 51.33
N SER A 16 -10.75 27.91 50.89
CA SER A 16 -11.11 27.44 49.53
C SER A 16 -11.01 28.51 48.39
N GLY A 17 -10.71 29.75 48.71
CA GLY A 17 -10.73 30.85 47.74
C GLY A 17 -9.40 31.12 47.02
N ARG A 18 -8.25 30.78 47.59
CA ARG A 18 -6.94 31.03 46.96
C ARG A 18 -6.45 29.92 46.06
N CYS A 19 -6.79 28.67 46.37
CA CYS A 19 -6.40 27.53 45.56
C CYS A 19 -7.11 27.51 44.19
N CYS A 20 -8.39 27.87 44.17
CA CYS A 20 -9.17 27.97 42.95
C CYS A 20 -8.67 29.07 41.99
N LYS A 21 -8.22 30.23 42.49
CA LYS A 21 -7.63 31.30 41.70
C LYS A 21 -6.22 30.95 41.20
N GLN A 22 -5.43 30.18 41.92
CA GLN A 22 -4.14 29.68 41.47
C GLN A 22 -4.25 28.56 40.42
N MET A 23 -5.20 27.65 40.59
CA MET A 23 -5.49 26.63 39.58
C MET A 23 -6.07 27.25 38.31
N HIS A 24 -6.95 28.25 38.39
CA HIS A 24 -7.47 28.96 37.22
C HIS A 24 -6.37 29.76 36.48
N LYS A 25 -5.41 30.35 37.22
CA LYS A 25 -4.20 30.99 36.61
C LYS A 25 -3.23 29.94 36.04
N ARG A 26 -3.06 28.77 36.67
CA ARG A 26 -2.25 27.68 36.11
C ARG A 26 -2.91 27.03 34.89
N PHE A 27 -4.24 26.91 34.88
CA PHE A 27 -4.99 26.37 33.75
C PHE A 27 -5.06 27.38 32.59
N LYS A 28 -5.25 28.70 32.83
CA LYS A 28 -5.05 29.74 31.79
C LYS A 28 -3.61 29.83 31.32
N LYS A 29 -2.61 29.52 32.13
CA LYS A 29 -1.21 29.41 31.72
C LYS A 29 -0.91 28.07 31.03
N GLY A 30 -1.66 27.01 31.31
CA GLY A 30 -1.53 25.71 30.65
C GLY A 30 -2.39 25.62 29.38
N LEU A 31 -3.54 26.38 29.33
CA LEU A 31 -4.35 26.63 28.14
C LEU A 31 -3.96 27.90 27.34
N LYS A 32 -3.06 28.75 27.83
CA LYS A 32 -2.05 29.18 26.87
C LYS A 32 -1.40 27.85 26.45
N MET A 33 -2.12 27.13 25.58
CA MET A 33 -1.46 26.40 24.56
C MET A 33 -0.23 27.26 24.31
N LYS A 34 0.97 26.76 24.66
CA LYS A 34 2.08 27.11 23.80
C LYS A 34 1.38 27.00 22.47
N LYS A 35 0.87 28.13 21.97
CA LYS A 35 0.64 28.32 20.57
C LYS A 35 1.83 27.62 20.06
N LEU A 36 1.66 26.39 19.58
CA LEU A 36 2.63 25.83 18.69
C LEU A 36 2.93 27.05 17.90
N SER A 37 4.06 27.70 18.26
CA SER A 37 4.22 29.11 17.90
C SER A 37 3.87 29.09 16.44
N LYS A 38 3.17 30.09 15.93
CA LYS A 38 3.00 30.19 14.48
C LYS A 38 4.30 29.79 13.78
N LYS A 39 5.44 29.93 14.42
CA LYS A 39 6.77 29.40 14.07
C LYS A 39 6.91 27.88 14.08
N THR A 40 6.32 27.10 14.97
CA THR A 40 6.42 25.61 14.90
C THR A 40 5.35 24.97 14.03
N LEU A 41 4.17 25.58 13.89
CA LEU A 41 3.21 25.20 12.86
C LEU A 41 3.63 25.72 11.49
N SER A 42 4.20 26.95 11.41
CA SER A 42 4.81 27.47 10.20
C SER A 42 6.17 26.83 9.92
N ALA A 43 6.89 26.26 10.89
CA ALA A 43 8.07 25.43 10.63
C ALA A 43 7.70 24.02 10.17
N LEU A 44 6.58 23.43 10.63
CA LEU A 44 6.03 22.18 10.10
C LEU A 44 5.30 22.38 8.77
N LEU A 45 4.55 23.46 8.61
CA LEU A 45 4.02 23.91 7.32
C LEU A 45 5.12 24.51 6.46
N GLY A 46 6.12 25.18 6.99
CA GLY A 46 7.29 25.65 6.28
C GLY A 46 8.26 24.53 5.88
N ALA A 47 8.39 23.45 6.65
CA ALA A 47 9.07 22.23 6.20
C ALA A 47 8.25 21.51 5.12
N LEU A 48 6.93 21.53 5.20
CA LEU A 48 6.04 21.05 4.13
C LEU A 48 6.02 22.03 2.95
N CYS A 49 6.09 23.35 3.18
CA CYS A 49 6.19 24.36 2.13
C CYS A 49 7.63 24.57 1.63
N LEU A 50 8.68 24.35 2.41
CA LEU A 50 10.07 24.27 1.91
C LEU A 50 10.27 23.04 1.02
N LEU A 51 9.50 21.98 1.24
CA LEU A 51 9.36 20.90 0.28
C LEU A 51 8.64 21.33 -1.02
N ILE A 52 7.87 22.42 -1.01
CA ILE A 52 7.07 22.91 -2.16
C ILE A 52 7.73 24.11 -2.88
N THR A 53 8.62 24.90 -2.24
CA THR A 53 9.11 26.18 -2.78
C THR A 53 10.55 26.18 -3.33
N VAL A 54 11.19 25.02 -3.50
CA VAL A 54 12.44 24.89 -4.24
C VAL A 54 12.16 24.50 -5.69
N SER A 55 11.31 25.26 -6.36
CA SER A 55 11.07 25.09 -7.79
C SER A 55 11.03 26.47 -8.46
N ALA A 56 12.15 26.89 -8.95
CA ALA A 56 12.27 27.68 -10.17
C ALA A 56 13.75 27.97 -10.41
N VAL A 57 14.35 27.28 -11.30
CA VAL A 57 15.18 27.78 -12.40
C VAL A 57 15.59 26.57 -13.23
N SER A 58 15.04 26.53 -14.41
CA SER A 58 15.37 25.62 -15.50
C SER A 58 16.39 26.29 -16.41
N THR A 59 17.25 25.51 -17.03
CA THR A 59 17.59 25.75 -18.46
C THR A 59 18.03 24.46 -19.11
N LEU A 60 17.58 24.34 -20.34
CA LEU A 60 17.74 23.24 -21.29
C LEU A 60 19.20 22.98 -21.68
N SER A 61 19.48 21.70 -21.94
CA SER A 61 20.47 21.30 -22.95
C SER A 61 20.01 20.01 -23.60
N SER A 62 19.99 20.01 -24.92
CA SER A 62 19.58 18.91 -25.82
C SER A 62 20.68 17.86 -25.95
N PRO A 63 20.36 16.57 -26.15
CA PRO A 63 21.36 15.53 -26.36
C PRO A 63 21.67 15.30 -27.84
N ALA A 64 22.90 14.87 -28.09
CA ALA A 64 23.44 14.48 -29.38
C ALA A 64 23.12 13.01 -29.76
N PRO A 65 23.20 12.59 -31.04
CA PRO A 65 22.69 11.31 -31.52
C PRO A 65 23.65 10.12 -31.28
N GLY A 66 23.08 8.98 -30.89
CA GLY A 66 23.75 7.80 -30.41
C GLY A 66 24.17 6.74 -31.43
N ARG A 67 25.01 5.81 -30.99
CA ARG A 67 25.59 4.66 -31.68
C ARG A 67 24.80 3.36 -31.50
N GLN A 68 24.76 2.52 -32.53
CA GLN A 68 24.03 1.25 -32.54
C GLN A 68 24.77 0.13 -31.82
N SER A 69 24.05 -0.67 -31.05
CA SER A 69 24.51 -1.88 -30.39
C SER A 69 24.56 -3.10 -31.30
N LYS A 70 25.51 -4.01 -31.05
CA LYS A 70 26.01 -5.07 -31.94
C LYS A 70 25.36 -6.44 -31.73
N TYR A 71 24.21 -6.54 -31.03
CA TYR A 71 23.55 -7.83 -30.74
C TYR A 71 22.27 -7.96 -31.58
N GLY A 72 22.32 -8.94 -32.47
CA GLY A 72 21.33 -9.16 -33.51
C GLY A 72 20.07 -9.85 -32.99
N MET A 73 19.08 -9.04 -32.72
CA MET A 73 17.68 -9.36 -33.00
C MET A 73 17.12 -8.23 -33.86
N PRO A 74 16.37 -8.49 -34.93
CA PRO A 74 15.94 -7.45 -35.84
C PRO A 74 14.90 -6.55 -35.15
N GLY A 75 15.31 -5.34 -34.75
CA GLY A 75 14.44 -4.19 -34.74
C GLY A 75 13.89 -3.68 -33.41
N MET A 76 14.37 -4.08 -32.23
CA MET A 76 13.66 -3.73 -31.01
C MET A 76 14.49 -3.11 -29.85
N PHE A 77 15.66 -2.56 -30.11
CA PHE A 77 16.42 -1.86 -29.07
C PHE A 77 16.46 -0.36 -29.30
N VAL A 78 15.90 0.40 -28.36
CA VAL A 78 16.04 1.86 -28.31
C VAL A 78 17.47 2.18 -27.94
N THR A 79 18.17 2.87 -28.81
CA THR A 79 19.53 3.36 -28.59
C THR A 79 19.52 4.57 -27.66
N ALA A 80 19.75 4.34 -26.37
CA ALA A 80 20.44 5.32 -25.54
C ALA A 80 21.93 4.92 -25.51
N GLU A 81 22.82 5.88 -25.31
CA GLU A 81 24.22 5.60 -24.94
C GLU A 81 24.19 4.84 -23.61
N ALA A 82 24.18 3.51 -23.69
CA ALA A 82 24.12 2.66 -22.51
C ALA A 82 25.42 2.87 -21.73
N ALA A 83 25.31 3.22 -20.46
CA ALA A 83 26.45 3.32 -19.57
C ALA A 83 27.20 1.97 -19.56
N GLU A 84 28.51 2.00 -19.52
CA GLU A 84 29.32 0.79 -19.46
C GLU A 84 29.01 0.01 -18.17
N PRO A 85 28.77 -1.31 -18.25
CA PRO A 85 28.46 -2.12 -17.08
C PRO A 85 29.72 -2.38 -16.22
N GLN A 86 29.54 -2.47 -14.90
CA GLN A 86 30.61 -2.80 -13.94
C GLN A 86 31.15 -4.22 -14.16
N TYR A 87 30.30 -5.14 -14.58
CA TYR A 87 30.62 -6.56 -14.83
C TYR A 87 30.25 -6.88 -16.28
N THR A 88 31.11 -7.66 -16.96
CA THR A 88 30.93 -7.98 -18.40
C THR A 88 30.83 -9.48 -18.67
N ASP A 89 31.33 -10.32 -17.79
CA ASP A 89 31.30 -11.77 -17.91
C ASP A 89 30.59 -12.42 -16.71
N PHE A 90 29.98 -13.58 -16.94
CA PHE A 90 29.35 -14.35 -15.86
C PHE A 90 30.35 -14.74 -14.77
N GLU A 91 31.63 -14.90 -15.10
CA GLU A 91 32.70 -15.17 -14.13
C GLU A 91 32.89 -14.03 -13.12
N ASP A 92 32.68 -12.78 -13.52
CA ASP A 92 32.76 -11.59 -12.64
C ASP A 92 31.70 -11.63 -11.53
N LEU A 93 30.63 -12.36 -11.77
CA LEU A 93 29.51 -12.51 -10.83
C LEU A 93 29.68 -13.67 -9.85
N ASN A 94 30.76 -14.43 -9.92
CA ASN A 94 31.10 -15.43 -8.92
C ASN A 94 31.38 -14.76 -7.56
N GLY A 95 30.84 -15.31 -6.49
CA GLY A 95 30.93 -14.75 -5.15
C GLY A 95 30.04 -13.53 -4.92
N LYS A 96 29.20 -13.13 -5.89
CA LYS A 96 28.31 -11.99 -5.86
C LYS A 96 26.89 -12.37 -5.42
N THR A 97 26.10 -11.35 -5.06
CA THR A 97 24.72 -11.48 -4.61
C THR A 97 23.78 -10.95 -5.69
N ILE A 98 22.78 -11.75 -6.09
CA ILE A 98 21.78 -11.36 -7.09
C ILE A 98 20.42 -11.16 -6.44
N GLY A 99 19.74 -10.06 -6.81
CA GLY A 99 18.39 -9.74 -6.43
C GLY A 99 17.35 -10.40 -7.36
N LEU A 100 16.31 -11.01 -6.77
CA LEU A 100 15.19 -11.61 -7.46
C LEU A 100 13.85 -11.07 -6.95
N ASN A 101 12.83 -11.06 -7.78
CA ASN A 101 11.46 -10.90 -7.30
C ASN A 101 11.01 -12.12 -6.51
N SER A 102 10.36 -11.91 -5.37
CA SER A 102 9.79 -12.98 -4.53
C SER A 102 8.84 -13.86 -5.34
N GLY A 103 9.04 -15.17 -5.30
CA GLY A 103 8.25 -16.15 -6.06
C GLY A 103 8.64 -16.28 -7.54
N ALA A 104 9.76 -15.71 -7.95
CA ALA A 104 10.29 -15.88 -9.31
C ALA A 104 11.12 -17.17 -9.40
N PRO A 105 10.78 -18.14 -10.27
CA PRO A 105 11.42 -19.46 -10.34
C PRO A 105 12.68 -19.44 -11.23
N PHE A 106 13.60 -18.49 -11.03
CA PHE A 106 14.74 -18.29 -11.92
C PHE A 106 16.11 -18.64 -11.31
N GLU A 107 16.11 -19.14 -10.09
CA GLU A 107 17.37 -19.48 -9.38
C GLU A 107 18.19 -20.51 -10.13
N GLU A 108 17.56 -21.58 -10.60
CA GLU A 108 18.23 -22.66 -11.32
C GLU A 108 18.83 -22.17 -12.64
N LEU A 109 18.08 -21.36 -13.39
CA LEU A 109 18.57 -20.73 -14.62
C LEU A 109 19.83 -19.88 -14.37
N ILE A 110 19.79 -19.04 -13.34
CA ILE A 110 20.92 -18.15 -13.02
C ILE A 110 22.12 -18.96 -12.53
N ARG A 111 21.91 -19.94 -11.64
CA ARG A 111 22.99 -20.81 -11.16
C ARG A 111 23.62 -21.66 -12.27
N SER A 112 22.87 -22.03 -13.30
CA SER A 112 23.42 -22.75 -14.46
C SER A 112 24.42 -21.91 -15.24
N LYS A 113 24.28 -20.58 -15.21
CA LYS A 113 25.19 -19.61 -15.87
C LYS A 113 26.29 -19.11 -14.94
N ILE A 114 25.98 -19.00 -13.63
CA ILE A 114 26.87 -18.47 -12.59
C ILE A 114 26.97 -19.49 -11.44
N PRO A 115 27.73 -20.59 -11.61
CA PRO A 115 27.80 -21.66 -10.59
C PRO A 115 28.40 -21.21 -9.25
N GLY A 116 29.27 -20.21 -9.27
CA GLY A 116 29.93 -19.64 -8.10
C GLY A 116 29.17 -18.53 -7.39
N LEU A 117 27.89 -18.32 -7.70
CA LEU A 117 27.07 -17.28 -7.07
C LEU A 117 26.98 -17.48 -5.54
N LYS A 118 27.17 -16.40 -4.78
CA LYS A 118 27.12 -16.44 -3.32
C LYS A 118 25.70 -16.74 -2.80
N GLU A 119 24.73 -15.86 -3.12
CA GLU A 119 23.36 -15.97 -2.63
C GLU A 119 22.36 -15.19 -3.49
N PHE A 120 21.07 -15.49 -3.32
CA PHE A 120 19.97 -14.69 -3.82
C PHE A 120 19.34 -13.90 -2.68
N LEU A 121 18.97 -12.62 -2.93
CA LEU A 121 18.12 -11.83 -2.06
C LEU A 121 16.78 -11.56 -2.77
N TYR A 122 15.68 -11.72 -2.04
CA TYR A 122 14.33 -11.63 -2.59
C TYR A 122 13.68 -10.30 -2.23
N PHE A 123 13.06 -9.67 -3.23
CA PHE A 123 12.43 -8.37 -3.12
C PHE A 123 10.99 -8.41 -3.62
N SER A 124 10.16 -7.51 -3.11
CA SER A 124 8.76 -7.39 -3.52
C SER A 124 8.59 -6.64 -4.85
N SER A 125 9.58 -5.83 -5.27
CA SER A 125 9.45 -4.99 -6.47
C SER A 125 10.79 -4.68 -7.14
N GLY A 126 10.74 -4.33 -8.44
CA GLY A 126 11.90 -3.87 -9.20
C GLY A 126 12.59 -2.63 -8.59
N PRO A 127 11.84 -1.59 -8.16
CA PRO A 127 12.42 -0.44 -7.45
C PRO A 127 13.19 -0.78 -6.17
N ASP A 128 12.76 -1.81 -5.44
CA ASP A 128 13.50 -2.28 -4.26
C ASP A 128 14.83 -2.92 -4.64
N MET A 129 14.83 -3.74 -5.70
CA MET A 129 16.06 -4.34 -6.24
C MET A 129 17.02 -3.26 -6.74
N MET A 130 16.51 -2.27 -7.47
CA MET A 130 17.33 -1.13 -7.91
C MET A 130 17.92 -0.34 -6.74
N ALA A 131 17.14 -0.05 -5.72
CA ALA A 131 17.63 0.63 -4.53
C ALA A 131 18.68 -0.19 -3.79
N ALA A 132 18.51 -1.52 -3.71
CA ALA A 132 19.48 -2.42 -3.12
C ALA A 132 20.78 -2.49 -3.92
N LEU A 133 20.69 -2.49 -5.27
CA LEU A 133 21.84 -2.43 -6.17
C LEU A 133 22.63 -1.13 -5.98
N LYS A 134 21.96 0.01 -5.97
CA LYS A 134 22.60 1.32 -5.74
C LYS A 134 23.25 1.42 -4.36
N ALA A 135 22.64 0.81 -3.34
CA ALA A 135 23.17 0.75 -1.99
C ALA A 135 24.29 -0.29 -1.79
N GLY A 136 24.66 -1.04 -2.84
CA GLY A 136 25.68 -2.08 -2.76
C GLY A 136 25.28 -3.31 -1.93
N LYS A 137 23.99 -3.50 -1.67
CA LYS A 137 23.48 -4.69 -0.96
C LYS A 137 23.39 -5.92 -1.86
N ILE A 138 23.24 -5.70 -3.16
CA ILE A 138 23.30 -6.70 -4.22
C ILE A 138 24.23 -6.19 -5.32
N ASP A 139 24.80 -7.10 -6.09
CA ASP A 139 25.73 -6.79 -7.18
C ASP A 139 25.04 -6.74 -8.54
N ALA A 140 23.97 -7.50 -8.70
CA ALA A 140 23.10 -7.50 -9.86
C ALA A 140 21.64 -7.81 -9.46
N TYR A 141 20.69 -7.53 -10.33
CA TYR A 141 19.34 -8.05 -10.20
C TYR A 141 18.77 -8.53 -11.51
N PHE A 142 17.91 -9.55 -11.41
CA PHE A 142 17.22 -10.15 -12.54
C PHE A 142 16.04 -9.28 -12.98
N MET A 143 15.92 -9.06 -14.30
CA MET A 143 14.83 -8.30 -14.88
C MET A 143 14.54 -8.81 -16.31
N ASN A 144 13.38 -8.42 -16.82
CA ASN A 144 13.03 -8.59 -18.22
C ASN A 144 13.64 -7.46 -19.05
N ASP A 145 13.96 -7.74 -20.30
CA ASP A 145 14.61 -6.80 -21.23
C ASP A 145 13.86 -5.48 -21.43
N ALA A 146 12.54 -5.52 -21.63
CA ALA A 146 11.72 -4.32 -21.84
C ALA A 146 11.74 -3.37 -20.63
N VAL A 147 11.56 -3.91 -19.43
CA VAL A 147 11.58 -3.14 -18.18
C VAL A 147 13.00 -2.70 -17.84
N GLY A 148 13.99 -3.57 -18.05
CA GLY A 148 15.40 -3.29 -17.81
C GLY A 148 15.92 -2.19 -18.72
N SER A 149 15.63 -2.24 -20.02
CA SER A 149 16.02 -1.22 -21.00
C SER A 149 15.46 0.16 -20.65
N LEU A 150 14.18 0.23 -20.27
CA LEU A 150 13.61 1.49 -19.80
C LEU A 150 14.29 2.00 -18.52
N SER A 151 14.60 1.09 -17.59
CA SER A 151 15.25 1.45 -16.31
C SER A 151 16.62 2.09 -16.54
N VAL A 152 17.42 1.51 -17.44
CA VAL A 152 18.74 2.05 -17.80
C VAL A 152 18.62 3.38 -18.55
N ASN A 153 17.61 3.55 -19.40
CA ASN A 153 17.36 4.83 -20.09
C ASN A 153 16.95 5.96 -19.13
N LEU A 154 16.36 5.62 -18.00
CA LEU A 154 15.95 6.59 -16.97
C LEU A 154 17.05 6.88 -15.95
N ASP A 155 18.08 6.03 -15.84
CA ASP A 155 19.07 6.09 -14.78
C ASP A 155 20.45 5.58 -15.24
N ASN A 156 21.36 6.49 -15.52
CA ASN A 156 22.72 6.20 -15.99
C ASN A 156 23.63 5.56 -14.91
N SER A 157 23.15 5.41 -13.65
CA SER A 157 23.92 4.73 -12.60
C SER A 157 23.87 3.21 -12.68
N ILE A 158 23.03 2.68 -13.58
CA ILE A 158 22.87 1.25 -13.83
C ILE A 158 23.08 0.94 -15.31
N ALA A 159 23.41 -0.31 -15.60
CA ALA A 159 23.65 -0.81 -16.95
C ALA A 159 23.08 -2.21 -17.13
N ILE A 160 22.78 -2.58 -18.37
CA ILE A 160 22.43 -3.96 -18.73
C ILE A 160 23.71 -4.78 -18.79
N PHE A 161 23.71 -5.93 -18.10
CA PHE A 161 24.78 -6.92 -18.23
C PHE A 161 24.80 -7.47 -19.68
N PRO A 162 25.97 -7.54 -20.35
CA PRO A 162 26.04 -7.76 -21.79
C PRO A 162 25.52 -9.12 -22.29
N GLN A 163 25.50 -10.11 -21.41
CA GLN A 163 25.14 -11.48 -21.77
C GLN A 163 23.73 -11.81 -21.26
N PRO A 164 22.75 -12.11 -22.11
CA PRO A 164 21.42 -12.52 -21.68
C PRO A 164 21.47 -13.90 -21.01
N LEU A 165 20.61 -14.09 -20.02
CA LEU A 165 20.47 -15.37 -19.33
C LEU A 165 19.70 -16.41 -20.15
N GLY A 166 18.81 -15.97 -21.01
CA GLY A 166 17.99 -16.80 -21.89
C GLY A 166 16.80 -16.05 -22.47
N ASP A 167 16.13 -16.71 -23.39
CA ASP A 167 14.93 -16.18 -24.04
C ASP A 167 13.67 -16.60 -23.28
N THR A 168 12.64 -15.78 -23.39
CA THR A 168 11.33 -16.04 -22.82
C THR A 168 10.23 -15.38 -23.67
N THR A 169 8.99 -15.52 -23.26
CA THR A 169 7.84 -14.89 -23.91
C THR A 169 6.89 -14.34 -22.85
N TYR A 170 6.33 -13.15 -23.11
CA TYR A 170 5.21 -12.65 -22.32
C TYR A 170 3.89 -13.15 -22.90
N GLY A 171 2.95 -13.42 -22.00
CA GLY A 171 1.63 -13.87 -22.37
C GLY A 171 0.52 -13.15 -21.61
N PHE A 172 -0.60 -12.94 -22.29
CA PHE A 172 -1.86 -12.64 -21.65
C PHE A 172 -2.42 -13.92 -21.03
N ALA A 173 -2.66 -13.90 -19.72
CA ALA A 173 -3.15 -15.05 -18.98
C ALA A 173 -4.69 -15.12 -19.02
N PHE A 174 -5.20 -16.31 -19.29
CA PHE A 174 -6.63 -16.66 -19.27
C PHE A 174 -6.87 -17.80 -18.28
N LYS A 175 -8.08 -17.87 -17.72
CA LYS A 175 -8.44 -19.03 -16.90
C LYS A 175 -8.22 -20.32 -17.67
N LYS A 176 -7.74 -21.36 -16.99
CA LYS A 176 -7.48 -22.68 -17.58
C LYS A 176 -8.71 -23.21 -18.30
N ASN A 177 -8.53 -23.70 -19.53
CA ASN A 177 -9.58 -24.19 -20.42
C ASN A 177 -10.65 -23.13 -20.78
N SER A 178 -10.26 -21.86 -20.81
CA SER A 178 -11.17 -20.78 -21.23
C SER A 178 -11.53 -20.91 -22.70
N LYS A 179 -12.82 -20.99 -23.00
CA LYS A 179 -13.32 -20.99 -24.39
C LYS A 179 -13.09 -19.64 -25.10
N GLU A 180 -13.05 -18.56 -24.32
CA GLU A 180 -12.84 -17.21 -24.85
C GLU A 180 -11.41 -17.00 -25.37
N ARG A 181 -10.42 -17.70 -24.81
CA ARG A 181 -9.03 -17.57 -25.25
C ARG A 181 -8.84 -17.73 -26.76
N ALA A 182 -9.55 -18.68 -27.37
CA ALA A 182 -9.44 -18.94 -28.81
C ALA A 182 -9.86 -17.71 -29.65
N LYS A 183 -10.96 -17.04 -29.27
CA LYS A 183 -11.43 -15.82 -29.97
C LYS A 183 -10.42 -14.69 -29.82
N TRP A 184 -9.87 -14.51 -28.62
CA TRP A 184 -8.84 -13.49 -28.36
C TRP A 184 -7.54 -13.80 -29.11
N GLN A 185 -7.17 -15.08 -29.27
CA GLN A 185 -6.03 -15.49 -30.10
C GLN A 185 -6.26 -15.11 -31.56
N GLU A 186 -7.43 -15.40 -32.11
CA GLU A 186 -7.78 -15.02 -33.49
C GLU A 186 -7.72 -13.50 -33.70
N ALA A 187 -8.21 -12.73 -32.71
CA ALA A 187 -8.12 -11.26 -32.76
C ALA A 187 -6.67 -10.78 -32.69
N TYR A 188 -5.83 -11.40 -31.85
CA TYR A 188 -4.40 -11.09 -31.79
C TYR A 188 -3.69 -11.40 -33.11
N ASP A 189 -3.96 -12.55 -33.73
CA ASP A 189 -3.32 -13.00 -34.97
C ASP A 189 -3.63 -12.09 -36.17
N LYS A 190 -4.72 -11.29 -36.10
CA LYS A 190 -5.08 -10.27 -37.07
C LYS A 190 -4.28 -8.98 -36.96
N ILE A 191 -3.59 -8.74 -35.82
CA ILE A 191 -2.81 -7.53 -35.61
C ILE A 191 -1.52 -7.60 -36.45
N PRO A 192 -1.26 -6.66 -37.38
CA PRO A 192 -0.02 -6.65 -38.17
C PRO A 192 1.21 -6.51 -37.25
N LYS A 193 2.28 -7.21 -37.58
CA LYS A 193 3.54 -7.13 -36.82
C LYS A 193 4.12 -5.72 -36.79
N GLU A 194 3.95 -4.98 -37.85
CA GLU A 194 4.36 -3.59 -37.98
C GLU A 194 3.65 -2.70 -36.95
N THR A 195 2.34 -2.91 -36.76
CA THR A 195 1.56 -2.22 -35.73
C THR A 195 2.09 -2.52 -34.33
N LEU A 196 2.40 -3.79 -34.03
CA LEU A 196 2.98 -4.14 -32.72
C LEU A 196 4.33 -3.47 -32.49
N GLN A 197 5.17 -3.36 -33.54
CA GLN A 197 6.46 -2.68 -33.48
C GLN A 197 6.29 -1.16 -33.22
N GLU A 198 5.36 -0.52 -33.93
CA GLU A 198 5.04 0.90 -33.75
C GLU A 198 4.53 1.18 -32.31
N LEU A 199 3.63 0.33 -31.81
CA LEU A 199 3.15 0.44 -30.44
C LEU A 199 4.27 0.27 -29.42
N PHE A 200 5.12 -0.73 -29.61
CA PHE A 200 6.27 -0.92 -28.73
C PHE A 200 7.20 0.30 -28.72
N LYS A 201 7.50 0.84 -29.90
CA LYS A 201 8.31 2.06 -30.04
C LYS A 201 7.62 3.27 -29.36
N LYS A 202 6.31 3.40 -29.50
CA LYS A 202 5.51 4.44 -28.81
C LYS A 202 5.70 4.35 -27.29
N TRP A 203 5.52 3.16 -26.71
CA TRP A 203 5.52 2.98 -25.25
C TRP A 203 6.93 2.97 -24.63
N THR A 204 7.96 2.56 -25.36
CA THR A 204 9.36 2.59 -24.90
C THR A 204 10.06 3.93 -25.20
N GLY A 205 9.48 4.78 -26.06
CA GLY A 205 10.02 6.10 -26.40
C GLY A 205 10.08 7.06 -25.21
N ALA A 206 10.87 8.12 -25.35
CA ALA A 206 11.03 9.14 -24.30
C ALA A 206 9.88 10.16 -24.24
N ASP A 207 9.11 10.30 -25.32
CA ASP A 207 8.01 11.27 -25.40
C ASP A 207 6.76 10.76 -24.67
N GLU A 208 6.52 11.32 -23.49
CA GLU A 208 5.35 10.99 -22.68
C GLU A 208 4.02 11.54 -23.24
N SER A 209 4.08 12.50 -24.19
CA SER A 209 2.87 13.12 -24.73
C SER A 209 2.07 12.19 -25.65
N VAL A 210 2.76 11.27 -26.30
CA VAL A 210 2.16 10.27 -27.21
C VAL A 210 1.66 9.01 -26.49
N LYS A 211 2.03 8.82 -25.24
CA LYS A 211 1.66 7.63 -24.44
C LYS A 211 0.23 7.74 -23.89
N THR A 212 -0.73 7.75 -24.81
CA THR A 212 -2.17 7.75 -24.51
C THR A 212 -2.80 6.50 -25.10
N LEU A 213 -3.83 5.99 -24.43
CA LEU A 213 -4.65 4.90 -24.94
C LEU A 213 -5.73 5.45 -25.90
N PRO A 214 -6.13 4.67 -26.91
CA PRO A 214 -7.33 5.00 -27.70
C PRO A 214 -8.57 4.94 -26.80
N GLU A 215 -9.56 5.78 -27.12
CA GLU A 215 -10.88 5.69 -26.50
C GLU A 215 -11.61 4.45 -27.04
N GLN A 216 -12.49 3.87 -26.22
CA GLN A 216 -13.31 2.72 -26.63
C GLN A 216 -14.56 3.23 -27.34
N ASP A 217 -14.39 3.71 -28.57
CA ASP A 217 -15.39 4.37 -29.39
C ASP A 217 -16.26 3.40 -30.24
N TRP A 218 -16.09 2.09 -30.04
CA TRP A 218 -16.89 1.04 -30.69
C TRP A 218 -18.10 0.63 -29.85
N PRO A 219 -19.13 0.00 -30.46
CA PRO A 219 -20.42 -0.28 -29.78
C PRO A 219 -20.32 -1.18 -28.55
N GLY A 220 -19.38 -2.12 -28.53
CA GLY A 220 -19.25 -3.10 -27.43
C GLY A 220 -20.43 -4.08 -27.37
N SER A 221 -20.98 -4.45 -28.55
CA SER A 221 -22.21 -5.26 -28.68
C SER A 221 -22.06 -6.67 -28.04
N ASN A 222 -20.82 -7.15 -27.90
CA ASN A 222 -20.52 -8.45 -27.30
C ASN A 222 -20.24 -8.38 -25.80
N GLY A 223 -20.48 -7.22 -25.15
CA GLY A 223 -20.39 -7.06 -23.71
C GLY A 223 -19.09 -6.44 -23.22
N THR A 224 -18.79 -6.64 -21.94
CA THR A 224 -17.58 -6.09 -21.27
C THR A 224 -16.73 -7.20 -20.70
N VAL A 225 -15.41 -7.15 -20.96
CA VAL A 225 -14.39 -8.08 -20.47
C VAL A 225 -13.55 -7.39 -19.42
N ARG A 226 -13.35 -8.06 -18.27
CA ARG A 226 -12.55 -7.52 -17.16
C ARG A 226 -11.09 -7.96 -17.32
N VAL A 227 -10.19 -6.99 -17.17
CA VAL A 227 -8.75 -7.18 -17.27
C VAL A 227 -8.09 -6.88 -15.93
N ALA A 228 -7.34 -7.85 -15.41
CA ALA A 228 -6.47 -7.70 -14.26
C ALA A 228 -5.06 -7.34 -14.77
N ALA A 229 -4.60 -6.13 -14.50
CA ALA A 229 -3.32 -5.64 -14.99
C ALA A 229 -2.36 -5.33 -13.83
N CYS A 230 -1.13 -5.82 -13.91
CA CYS A 230 -0.08 -5.32 -13.03
C CYS A 230 0.21 -3.85 -13.37
N ASP A 231 0.00 -2.94 -12.41
CA ASP A 231 0.06 -1.49 -12.68
C ASP A 231 1.40 -0.82 -12.29
N THR A 232 2.46 -1.62 -12.17
CA THR A 232 3.82 -1.17 -11.83
C THR A 232 4.89 -1.60 -12.85
N GLN A 233 4.51 -2.23 -13.97
CA GLN A 233 5.42 -2.80 -14.96
C GLN A 233 5.55 -1.89 -16.20
N MET A 234 6.11 -0.70 -16.01
CA MET A 234 6.39 0.21 -17.12
C MET A 234 7.49 -0.37 -18.04
N PRO A 235 7.38 -0.35 -19.37
CA PRO A 235 6.35 0.28 -20.22
C PRO A 235 5.16 -0.60 -20.58
N MET A 236 5.11 -1.84 -20.10
CA MET A 236 4.12 -2.83 -20.54
C MET A 236 2.73 -2.56 -19.98
N SER A 237 2.61 -2.43 -18.64
CA SER A 237 1.39 -1.98 -17.99
C SER A 237 1.71 -1.20 -16.72
N TYR A 238 1.21 0.01 -16.61
CA TYR A 238 1.51 0.89 -15.47
C TYR A 238 0.42 1.95 -15.28
N ARG A 239 0.37 2.54 -14.10
CA ARG A 239 -0.63 3.55 -13.79
C ARG A 239 -0.20 4.93 -14.27
N GLY A 240 -1.00 5.56 -15.13
CA GLY A 240 -0.78 6.89 -15.70
C GLY A 240 -1.10 8.04 -14.74
N LYS A 241 -0.96 9.27 -15.25
CA LYS A 241 -1.20 10.53 -14.49
C LYS A 241 -2.62 10.66 -13.97
N ASN A 242 -3.60 10.17 -14.72
CA ASN A 242 -5.03 10.25 -14.40
C ASN A 242 -5.52 9.03 -13.59
N GLY A 243 -4.59 8.21 -13.07
CA GLY A 243 -4.92 7.02 -12.31
C GLY A 243 -5.36 5.82 -13.15
N GLN A 244 -5.51 5.95 -14.46
CA GLN A 244 -5.82 4.84 -15.37
C GLN A 244 -4.60 3.95 -15.58
N VAL A 245 -4.82 2.66 -15.83
CA VAL A 245 -3.76 1.74 -16.25
C VAL A 245 -3.56 1.89 -17.75
N LEU A 246 -2.31 2.04 -18.17
CA LEU A 246 -1.92 2.23 -19.58
C LEU A 246 -0.60 1.49 -19.83
N GLY A 247 -0.20 1.39 -21.08
CA GLY A 247 1.01 0.70 -21.49
C GLY A 247 0.82 -0.13 -22.76
N PHE A 248 1.90 -0.74 -23.22
CA PHE A 248 1.91 -1.57 -24.42
C PHE A 248 0.88 -2.70 -24.35
N ASP A 249 0.88 -3.47 -23.26
CA ASP A 249 -0.04 -4.60 -23.06
C ASP A 249 -1.50 -4.17 -23.14
N ILE A 250 -1.80 -3.01 -22.55
CA ILE A 250 -3.16 -2.48 -22.49
C ILE A 250 -3.64 -2.07 -23.88
N GLU A 251 -2.78 -1.41 -24.66
CA GLU A 251 -3.16 -0.99 -26.01
C GLU A 251 -3.33 -2.19 -26.95
N VAL A 252 -2.51 -3.23 -26.82
CA VAL A 252 -2.69 -4.50 -27.56
C VAL A 252 -4.03 -5.15 -27.19
N ILE A 253 -4.40 -5.20 -25.90
CA ILE A 253 -5.70 -5.71 -25.48
C ILE A 253 -6.85 -4.89 -26.06
N LEU A 254 -6.73 -3.55 -26.12
CA LEU A 254 -7.75 -2.69 -26.70
C LEU A 254 -7.92 -2.90 -28.21
N LEU A 255 -6.83 -3.18 -28.93
CA LEU A 255 -6.92 -3.54 -30.37
C LEU A 255 -7.68 -4.86 -30.56
N MET A 256 -7.39 -5.87 -29.75
CA MET A 256 -8.12 -7.14 -29.78
C MET A 256 -9.60 -6.95 -29.40
N ALA A 257 -9.86 -6.13 -28.40
CA ALA A 257 -11.20 -5.83 -27.92
C ALA A 257 -12.07 -5.13 -29.00
N LYS A 258 -11.47 -4.20 -29.75
CA LYS A 258 -12.11 -3.54 -30.86
C LYS A 258 -12.48 -4.53 -31.98
N GLU A 259 -11.58 -5.46 -32.30
CA GLU A 259 -11.84 -6.52 -33.30
C GLU A 259 -12.98 -7.46 -32.86
N LEU A 260 -13.10 -7.70 -31.55
CA LEU A 260 -14.13 -8.55 -30.97
C LEU A 260 -15.44 -7.81 -30.65
N ASP A 261 -15.50 -6.49 -30.86
CA ASP A 261 -16.60 -5.60 -30.46
C ASP A 261 -17.03 -5.80 -29.00
N VAL A 262 -16.03 -5.84 -28.08
CA VAL A 262 -16.22 -5.89 -26.63
C VAL A 262 -15.62 -4.64 -25.97
N HIS A 263 -16.21 -4.17 -24.89
CA HIS A 263 -15.57 -3.16 -24.03
C HIS A 263 -14.62 -3.84 -23.03
N VAL A 264 -13.65 -3.10 -22.51
CA VAL A 264 -12.68 -3.59 -21.54
C VAL A 264 -12.75 -2.76 -20.26
N ASP A 265 -12.92 -3.43 -19.13
CA ASP A 265 -12.82 -2.84 -17.79
C ASP A 265 -11.49 -3.27 -17.15
N ILE A 266 -10.57 -2.33 -16.96
CA ILE A 266 -9.20 -2.60 -16.56
C ILE A 266 -9.00 -2.25 -15.09
N THR A 267 -8.71 -3.26 -14.27
CA THR A 267 -8.36 -3.10 -12.86
C THR A 267 -6.86 -3.26 -12.66
N GLY A 268 -6.20 -2.18 -12.21
CA GLY A 268 -4.79 -2.21 -11.85
C GLY A 268 -4.58 -2.82 -10.47
N MET A 269 -3.57 -3.70 -10.34
CA MET A 269 -3.26 -4.40 -9.10
C MET A 269 -1.77 -4.74 -8.97
N GLU A 270 -1.38 -5.28 -7.84
CA GLU A 270 -0.04 -5.82 -7.63
C GLU A 270 0.17 -7.10 -8.44
N PHE A 271 1.40 -7.35 -8.90
CA PHE A 271 1.72 -8.51 -9.75
C PHE A 271 1.29 -9.84 -9.13
N SER A 272 1.54 -10.02 -7.83
CA SER A 272 1.16 -11.23 -7.07
C SER A 272 -0.35 -11.48 -7.03
N SER A 273 -1.16 -10.45 -7.29
CA SER A 273 -2.63 -10.51 -7.27
C SER A 273 -3.25 -10.85 -8.62
N VAL A 274 -2.51 -10.74 -9.73
CA VAL A 274 -3.05 -10.96 -11.08
C VAL A 274 -3.51 -12.40 -11.27
N MET A 275 -2.65 -13.37 -10.97
CA MET A 275 -2.96 -14.79 -11.15
C MET A 275 -4.15 -15.24 -10.30
N PRO A 276 -4.22 -14.97 -8.97
CA PRO A 276 -5.39 -15.27 -8.16
C PRO A 276 -6.68 -14.62 -8.67
N THR A 277 -6.60 -13.43 -9.28
CA THR A 277 -7.76 -12.75 -9.87
C THR A 277 -8.31 -13.51 -11.09
N ILE A 278 -7.44 -14.06 -11.94
CA ILE A 278 -7.84 -14.90 -13.09
C ILE A 278 -8.40 -16.23 -12.62
N GLU A 279 -7.73 -16.91 -11.71
CA GLU A 279 -8.16 -18.20 -11.19
C GLU A 279 -9.54 -18.12 -10.50
N SER A 280 -9.78 -17.06 -9.75
CA SER A 280 -11.08 -16.82 -9.09
C SER A 280 -12.19 -16.38 -10.04
N GLY A 281 -11.87 -16.04 -11.32
CA GLY A 281 -12.84 -15.55 -12.31
C GLY A 281 -13.31 -14.11 -12.07
N LYS A 282 -12.58 -13.31 -11.31
CA LYS A 282 -12.82 -11.88 -11.15
C LYS A 282 -12.44 -11.07 -12.38
N ALA A 283 -11.49 -11.57 -13.17
CA ALA A 283 -11.16 -11.04 -14.48
C ALA A 283 -10.99 -12.20 -15.47
N GLU A 284 -11.21 -11.89 -16.74
CA GLU A 284 -11.08 -12.84 -17.85
C GLU A 284 -9.66 -12.87 -18.40
N ILE A 285 -8.96 -11.72 -18.37
CA ILE A 285 -7.60 -11.56 -18.91
C ILE A 285 -6.67 -11.01 -17.82
N GLY A 286 -5.49 -11.61 -17.70
CA GLY A 286 -4.38 -11.13 -16.85
C GLY A 286 -3.22 -10.62 -17.69
N THR A 287 -2.64 -9.47 -17.30
CA THR A 287 -1.48 -8.90 -17.97
C THR A 287 -0.51 -8.19 -17.02
N GLY A 288 0.65 -7.78 -17.55
CA GLY A 288 1.69 -7.08 -16.81
C GLY A 288 3.04 -7.79 -16.91
N SER A 289 3.53 -8.01 -18.13
CA SER A 289 4.79 -8.73 -18.40
C SER A 289 4.80 -10.14 -17.79
N ILE A 290 3.69 -10.86 -17.90
CA ILE A 290 3.59 -12.21 -17.33
C ILE A 290 4.41 -13.16 -18.20
N VAL A 291 5.51 -13.66 -17.62
CA VAL A 291 6.35 -14.65 -18.28
C VAL A 291 5.61 -15.96 -18.43
N VAL A 292 5.65 -16.53 -19.60
CA VAL A 292 5.08 -17.84 -19.91
C VAL A 292 6.07 -18.92 -19.50
N SER A 293 5.77 -19.62 -18.38
CA SER A 293 6.53 -20.76 -17.89
C SER A 293 5.71 -22.05 -17.92
N LYS A 294 6.39 -23.20 -17.83
CA LYS A 294 5.72 -24.51 -17.79
C LYS A 294 4.76 -24.62 -16.59
N GLU A 295 5.21 -24.20 -15.42
CA GLU A 295 4.45 -24.22 -14.18
C GLU A 295 3.18 -23.37 -14.28
N ARG A 296 3.30 -22.17 -14.88
CA ARG A 296 2.15 -21.28 -15.08
C ARG A 296 1.18 -21.82 -16.13
N LYS A 297 1.67 -22.49 -17.17
CA LYS A 297 0.80 -23.16 -18.16
C LYS A 297 -0.03 -24.30 -17.56
N GLU A 298 0.32 -24.84 -16.41
CA GLU A 298 -0.51 -25.80 -15.69
C GLU A 298 -1.74 -25.15 -15.04
N LEU A 299 -1.60 -23.90 -14.59
CA LEU A 299 -2.62 -23.14 -13.84
C LEU A 299 -3.53 -22.32 -14.75
N VAL A 300 -2.98 -21.72 -15.81
CA VAL A 300 -3.67 -20.81 -16.73
C VAL A 300 -3.27 -21.10 -18.17
N ASP A 301 -4.09 -20.62 -19.12
CA ASP A 301 -3.76 -20.64 -20.53
C ASP A 301 -3.25 -19.27 -20.95
N PHE A 302 -2.38 -19.20 -21.98
CA PHE A 302 -1.76 -17.97 -22.45
C PHE A 302 -2.04 -17.70 -23.93
N ILE A 303 -2.09 -16.40 -24.25
CA ILE A 303 -1.81 -15.87 -25.59
C ILE A 303 -0.42 -15.24 -25.52
N GLU A 304 0.53 -15.86 -26.21
CA GLU A 304 1.92 -15.38 -26.26
C GLU A 304 2.01 -14.21 -27.24
N TYR A 305 2.46 -13.04 -26.77
CA TYR A 305 2.39 -11.81 -27.60
C TYR A 305 3.72 -11.10 -27.77
N TYR A 306 4.70 -11.31 -26.90
CA TYR A 306 5.98 -10.60 -26.96
C TYR A 306 7.15 -11.52 -26.65
N PRO A 307 8.08 -11.71 -27.61
CA PRO A 307 9.34 -12.39 -27.35
C PRO A 307 10.22 -11.50 -26.46
N ALA A 308 10.66 -11.99 -25.34
CA ALA A 308 11.42 -11.29 -24.33
C ALA A 308 12.72 -12.02 -24.00
N ALA A 309 13.67 -11.34 -23.38
CA ALA A 309 14.87 -11.94 -22.86
C ALA A 309 15.00 -11.71 -21.34
N TYR A 310 15.63 -12.66 -20.68
CA TYR A 310 16.05 -12.51 -19.30
C TYR A 310 17.42 -11.83 -19.25
N ILE A 311 17.52 -10.73 -18.53
CA ILE A 311 18.73 -9.95 -18.37
C ILE A 311 19.08 -9.73 -16.92
N LEU A 312 20.33 -9.40 -16.67
CA LEU A 312 20.78 -8.86 -15.41
C LEU A 312 21.02 -7.35 -15.54
N ILE A 313 20.64 -6.62 -14.53
CA ILE A 313 21.00 -5.21 -14.36
C ILE A 313 22.10 -5.12 -13.30
N VAL A 314 23.14 -4.38 -13.63
CA VAL A 314 24.33 -4.16 -12.80
C VAL A 314 24.55 -2.66 -12.60
N ARG A 315 25.43 -2.25 -11.71
CA ARG A 315 25.86 -0.84 -11.66
C ARG A 315 26.65 -0.48 -12.91
N SER A 316 26.57 0.78 -13.32
CA SER A 316 27.49 1.27 -14.35
C SER A 316 28.90 1.42 -13.77
N ALA A 317 29.93 1.24 -14.60
CA ALA A 317 31.32 1.39 -14.18
C ALA A 317 31.59 2.79 -13.58
N ALA A 318 31.06 3.84 -14.21
CA ALA A 318 31.16 5.22 -13.72
C ALA A 318 30.49 5.43 -12.36
N ALA A 319 29.37 4.75 -12.08
CA ALA A 319 28.68 4.85 -10.79
C ALA A 319 29.35 4.02 -9.70
N ALA A 320 30.11 2.99 -10.08
CA ALA A 320 30.89 2.20 -9.15
C ALA A 320 32.11 2.98 -8.61
N GLU A 321 32.64 3.93 -9.40
CA GLU A 321 33.78 4.77 -9.05
C GLU A 321 33.39 6.11 -8.41
N ALA A 322 32.14 6.60 -8.67
CA ALA A 322 31.70 7.89 -8.19
C ALA A 322 31.11 7.83 -6.78
N ASP A 323 31.80 8.44 -5.82
CA ASP A 323 31.20 8.92 -4.58
C ASP A 323 30.32 10.15 -4.91
N ALA A 324 29.12 9.91 -5.42
CA ALA A 324 28.23 10.94 -5.95
C ALA A 324 27.81 11.93 -4.84
N GLY A 325 28.00 13.21 -5.08
CA GLY A 325 27.57 14.27 -4.18
C GLY A 325 26.10 14.13 -3.80
N ILE A 326 25.85 13.68 -2.59
CA ILE A 326 24.53 13.28 -2.06
C ILE A 326 23.47 14.37 -2.23
N LEU A 327 23.84 15.65 -2.12
CA LEU A 327 22.88 16.77 -2.06
C LEU A 327 22.23 17.12 -3.42
N SER A 328 22.99 17.05 -4.51
CA SER A 328 22.46 17.33 -5.87
C SER A 328 21.57 16.22 -6.36
N SER A 329 21.90 14.98 -6.01
CA SER A 329 21.10 13.78 -6.28
C SER A 329 19.75 13.84 -5.55
N LEU A 330 19.72 14.27 -4.28
CA LEU A 330 18.50 14.37 -3.48
C LEU A 330 17.48 15.35 -4.06
N LYS A 331 17.93 16.54 -4.56
CA LYS A 331 17.02 17.54 -5.14
C LYS A 331 16.33 17.02 -6.42
N GLY A 332 17.10 16.37 -7.30
CA GLY A 332 16.57 15.78 -8.53
C GLY A 332 15.59 14.64 -8.24
N SER A 333 15.91 13.78 -7.29
CA SER A 333 15.09 12.67 -6.85
C SER A 333 13.75 13.14 -6.25
N PHE A 334 13.78 14.17 -5.38
CA PHE A 334 12.57 14.79 -4.83
C PHE A 334 11.64 15.33 -5.92
N TYR A 335 12.21 16.08 -6.88
CA TYR A 335 11.42 16.64 -7.99
C TYR A 335 10.77 15.52 -8.82
N ARG A 336 11.53 14.47 -9.18
CA ARG A 336 11.00 13.31 -9.92
C ARG A 336 9.91 12.57 -9.15
N THR A 337 10.03 12.50 -7.83
CA THR A 337 9.08 11.75 -6.98
C THR A 337 7.73 12.46 -6.85
N PHE A 338 7.73 13.76 -6.56
CA PHE A 338 6.50 14.45 -6.15
C PHE A 338 6.01 15.51 -7.13
N ILE A 339 6.92 16.26 -7.74
CA ILE A 339 6.56 17.46 -8.52
C ILE A 339 6.26 17.09 -9.98
N LYS A 340 7.13 16.27 -10.60
CA LYS A 340 6.90 15.79 -11.96
C LYS A 340 5.54 15.11 -12.03
N GLU A 341 4.71 15.54 -13.00
CA GLU A 341 3.38 14.98 -13.23
C GLU A 341 2.37 15.18 -12.08
N ASN A 342 2.64 16.10 -11.15
CA ASN A 342 1.78 16.37 -10.00
C ASN A 342 1.51 15.12 -9.12
N ARG A 343 2.49 14.23 -8.98
CA ARG A 343 2.32 12.95 -8.23
C ARG A 343 1.95 13.14 -6.76
N TYR A 344 2.22 14.32 -6.18
CA TYR A 344 1.74 14.67 -4.84
C TYR A 344 0.21 14.56 -4.72
N LYS A 345 -0.57 14.74 -5.82
CA LYS A 345 -2.03 14.54 -5.80
C LYS A 345 -2.39 13.08 -5.52
N MET A 346 -1.69 12.13 -6.14
CA MET A 346 -1.88 10.71 -5.84
C MET A 346 -1.65 10.40 -4.36
N VAL A 347 -0.64 11.02 -3.75
CA VAL A 347 -0.36 10.85 -2.31
C VAL A 347 -1.51 11.38 -1.44
N ILE A 348 -2.08 12.53 -1.81
CA ILE A 348 -3.24 13.13 -1.13
C ILE A 348 -4.46 12.21 -1.27
N ASP A 349 -4.73 11.70 -2.47
CA ASP A 349 -5.85 10.80 -2.74
C ASP A 349 -5.70 9.48 -1.97
N GLY A 350 -4.49 8.90 -1.95
CA GLY A 350 -4.18 7.71 -1.16
C GLY A 350 -4.36 7.93 0.34
N LEU A 351 -3.92 9.07 0.87
CA LEU A 351 -4.14 9.46 2.27
C LEU A 351 -5.64 9.61 2.57
N PHE A 352 -6.39 10.25 1.68
CA PHE A 352 -7.85 10.38 1.82
C PHE A 352 -8.54 9.02 1.82
N THR A 353 -8.18 8.12 0.91
CA THR A 353 -8.68 6.74 0.87
C THR A 353 -8.41 5.99 2.17
N THR A 354 -7.19 6.10 2.71
CA THR A 354 -6.80 5.52 4.00
C THR A 354 -7.69 6.03 5.14
N ILE A 355 -7.91 7.35 5.21
CA ILE A 355 -8.74 7.98 6.25
C ILE A 355 -10.20 7.54 6.12
N VAL A 356 -10.77 7.60 4.92
CA VAL A 356 -12.18 7.22 4.67
C VAL A 356 -12.41 5.76 4.99
N MET A 357 -11.55 4.87 4.48
CA MET A 357 -11.64 3.43 4.74
C MET A 357 -11.55 3.13 6.24
N SER A 358 -10.59 3.73 6.95
CA SER A 358 -10.44 3.56 8.40
C SER A 358 -11.65 4.08 9.18
N ALA A 359 -12.16 5.25 8.81
CA ALA A 359 -13.31 5.86 9.49
C ALA A 359 -14.58 5.01 9.36
N PHE A 360 -14.90 4.55 8.14
CA PHE A 360 -16.06 3.69 7.93
C PHE A 360 -15.90 2.33 8.60
N SER A 361 -14.72 1.70 8.49
CA SER A 361 -14.44 0.42 9.14
C SER A 361 -14.51 0.53 10.67
N GLY A 362 -13.99 1.61 11.23
CA GLY A 362 -14.09 1.89 12.67
C GLY A 362 -15.52 2.12 13.14
N LEU A 363 -16.29 2.92 12.38
CA LEU A 363 -17.69 3.21 12.70
C LEU A 363 -18.56 1.93 12.67
N PHE A 364 -18.54 1.22 11.54
CA PHE A 364 -19.33 -0.01 11.40
C PHE A 364 -18.83 -1.12 12.33
N GLY A 365 -17.52 -1.17 12.59
CA GLY A 365 -16.94 -2.11 13.54
C GLY A 365 -17.37 -1.85 15.00
N LEU A 366 -17.51 -0.57 15.41
CA LEU A 366 -18.10 -0.23 16.70
C LEU A 366 -19.57 -0.66 16.78
N VAL A 367 -20.35 -0.36 15.74
CA VAL A 367 -21.77 -0.78 15.68
C VAL A 367 -21.88 -2.30 15.82
N LEU A 368 -21.08 -3.04 15.07
CA LEU A 368 -21.04 -4.50 15.15
C LEU A 368 -20.56 -5.00 16.52
N ALA A 369 -19.56 -4.36 17.12
CA ALA A 369 -19.08 -4.71 18.46
C ALA A 369 -20.19 -4.55 19.51
N PHE A 370 -20.96 -3.45 19.47
CA PHE A 370 -22.12 -3.26 20.35
C PHE A 370 -23.21 -4.30 20.09
N ALA A 371 -23.50 -4.64 18.86
CA ALA A 371 -24.45 -5.71 18.52
C ALA A 371 -24.01 -7.07 19.11
N LEU A 372 -22.73 -7.39 19.02
CA LEU A 372 -22.15 -8.60 19.60
C LEU A 372 -22.22 -8.60 21.13
N ILE A 373 -21.99 -7.45 21.78
CA ILE A 373 -22.13 -7.29 23.24
C ILE A 373 -23.58 -7.50 23.65
N PHE A 374 -24.53 -6.89 22.93
CA PHE A 374 -25.95 -7.08 23.21
C PHE A 374 -26.37 -8.55 23.05
N LEU A 375 -25.87 -9.21 22.00
CA LEU A 375 -26.11 -10.64 21.77
C LEU A 375 -25.48 -11.50 22.89
N ARG A 376 -24.31 -11.14 23.39
CA ARG A 376 -23.65 -11.83 24.51
C ARG A 376 -24.45 -11.74 25.81
N TYR A 377 -25.10 -10.58 26.08
CA TYR A 377 -25.96 -10.39 27.23
C TYR A 377 -27.25 -11.22 27.21
N SER A 378 -27.66 -11.78 26.07
CA SER A 378 -28.82 -12.65 25.96
C SER A 378 -28.62 -14.04 26.59
N ASP A 379 -27.41 -14.36 27.05
CA ASP A 379 -26.99 -15.65 27.64
C ASP A 379 -27.29 -16.90 26.77
N ASN A 380 -27.53 -16.70 25.48
CA ASN A 380 -27.78 -17.79 24.55
C ASN A 380 -26.47 -18.57 24.27
N PRO A 381 -26.40 -19.87 24.62
CA PRO A 381 -25.19 -20.66 24.47
C PRO A 381 -24.73 -20.79 22.98
N VAL A 382 -25.67 -20.79 22.05
CA VAL A 382 -25.36 -20.84 20.60
C VAL A 382 -24.72 -19.51 20.16
N ALA A 383 -25.32 -18.39 20.54
CA ALA A 383 -24.78 -17.05 20.26
C ALA A 383 -23.38 -16.87 20.84
N ASN A 384 -23.19 -17.30 22.10
CA ASN A 384 -21.90 -17.25 22.78
C ASN A 384 -20.83 -18.09 22.06
N ARG A 385 -21.17 -19.26 21.54
CA ARG A 385 -20.27 -20.10 20.76
C ARG A 385 -19.92 -19.45 19.41
N VAL A 386 -20.89 -18.87 18.70
CA VAL A 386 -20.67 -18.14 17.45
C VAL A 386 -19.73 -16.96 17.65
N ILE A 387 -19.95 -16.16 18.70
CA ILE A 387 -19.07 -15.03 19.04
C ILE A 387 -17.65 -15.51 19.33
N ALA A 388 -17.50 -16.61 20.09
CA ALA A 388 -16.18 -17.17 20.41
C ALA A 388 -15.44 -17.63 19.16
N VAL A 389 -16.11 -18.37 18.25
CA VAL A 389 -15.52 -18.81 16.97
C VAL A 389 -15.15 -17.61 16.10
N TYR A 390 -16.06 -16.64 15.93
CA TYR A 390 -15.80 -15.43 15.19
C TYR A 390 -14.55 -14.69 15.72
N ARG A 391 -14.46 -14.47 17.01
CA ARG A 391 -13.31 -13.80 17.64
C ARG A 391 -12.01 -14.60 17.45
N SER A 392 -12.07 -15.91 17.59
CA SER A 392 -10.91 -16.78 17.38
C SER A 392 -10.39 -16.68 15.95
N LEU A 393 -11.28 -16.69 14.97
CA LEU A 393 -10.90 -16.51 13.56
C LEU A 393 -10.28 -15.13 13.29
N MET A 394 -10.94 -14.06 13.78
CA MET A 394 -10.45 -12.69 13.54
C MET A 394 -9.13 -12.36 14.26
N SER A 395 -8.83 -13.04 15.37
CA SER A 395 -7.58 -12.86 16.10
C SER A 395 -6.46 -13.81 15.67
N GLY A 396 -6.81 -14.97 15.09
CA GLY A 396 -5.86 -16.01 14.70
C GLY A 396 -5.36 -15.90 13.26
N ILE A 397 -6.05 -15.15 12.40
CA ILE A 397 -5.70 -15.03 10.98
C ILE A 397 -5.16 -13.62 10.71
N PRO A 398 -4.02 -13.49 10.00
CA PRO A 398 -3.50 -12.17 9.59
C PRO A 398 -4.50 -11.38 8.74
N ALA A 399 -4.54 -10.05 8.94
CA ALA A 399 -5.50 -9.18 8.25
C ALA A 399 -5.43 -9.30 6.72
N VAL A 400 -4.23 -9.40 6.14
CA VAL A 400 -4.04 -9.56 4.69
C VAL A 400 -4.72 -10.83 4.17
N VAL A 401 -4.59 -11.95 4.90
CA VAL A 401 -5.20 -13.23 4.50
C VAL A 401 -6.73 -13.15 4.56
N ILE A 402 -7.29 -12.52 5.61
CA ILE A 402 -8.74 -12.29 5.71
C ILE A 402 -9.25 -11.47 4.53
N LEU A 403 -8.55 -10.39 4.16
CA LEU A 403 -8.92 -9.56 3.01
C LEU A 403 -8.88 -10.34 1.70
N MET A 404 -7.82 -11.14 1.48
CA MET A 404 -7.69 -11.96 0.27
C MET A 404 -8.79 -13.04 0.20
N VAL A 405 -9.10 -13.72 1.31
CA VAL A 405 -10.20 -14.69 1.40
C VAL A 405 -11.54 -14.01 1.10
N LEU A 406 -11.81 -12.87 1.69
CA LEU A 406 -13.03 -12.11 1.40
C LEU A 406 -13.08 -11.71 -0.08
N TYR A 407 -12.01 -11.15 -0.61
CA TYR A 407 -11.99 -10.62 -1.97
C TYR A 407 -12.04 -11.69 -3.04
N TYR A 408 -11.24 -12.75 -2.93
CA TYR A 408 -11.12 -13.79 -3.97
C TYR A 408 -12.09 -14.95 -3.81
N ILE A 409 -12.51 -15.29 -2.57
CA ILE A 409 -13.33 -16.46 -2.30
C ILE A 409 -14.77 -16.03 -2.00
N VAL A 410 -15.00 -15.22 -0.96
CA VAL A 410 -16.36 -14.90 -0.51
C VAL A 410 -17.06 -14.00 -1.52
N PHE A 411 -16.40 -12.92 -1.97
CA PHE A 411 -16.90 -11.97 -2.97
C PHE A 411 -16.35 -12.26 -4.38
N GLY A 412 -15.80 -13.47 -4.63
CA GLY A 412 -15.15 -13.82 -5.89
C GLY A 412 -16.03 -13.62 -7.12
N LYS A 413 -17.32 -13.95 -7.01
CA LYS A 413 -18.31 -13.81 -8.09
C LYS A 413 -19.05 -12.48 -8.09
N ALA A 414 -18.83 -11.63 -7.09
CA ALA A 414 -19.54 -10.36 -6.94
C ALA A 414 -18.71 -9.20 -7.50
N THR A 415 -19.35 -8.26 -8.15
CA THR A 415 -18.75 -7.07 -8.77
C THR A 415 -18.58 -5.89 -7.80
N PHE A 416 -18.42 -6.16 -6.50
CA PHE A 416 -18.20 -5.10 -5.51
C PHE A 416 -16.83 -4.44 -5.67
N PRO A 417 -16.74 -3.11 -5.57
CA PRO A 417 -15.46 -2.40 -5.54
C PRO A 417 -14.55 -2.92 -4.43
N ALA A 418 -13.25 -3.03 -4.69
CA ALA A 418 -12.29 -3.54 -3.73
C ALA A 418 -12.30 -2.80 -2.38
N ILE A 419 -12.50 -1.48 -2.42
CA ILE A 419 -12.62 -0.64 -1.20
C ILE A 419 -13.79 -1.07 -0.31
N PHE A 420 -14.92 -1.49 -0.90
CA PHE A 420 -16.06 -2.00 -0.15
C PHE A 420 -15.69 -3.29 0.59
N VAL A 421 -15.05 -4.23 -0.10
CA VAL A 421 -14.59 -5.49 0.50
C VAL A 421 -13.56 -5.23 1.61
N ALA A 422 -12.66 -4.26 1.41
CA ALA A 422 -11.71 -3.82 2.42
C ALA A 422 -12.42 -3.27 3.67
N ILE A 423 -13.41 -2.39 3.49
CA ILE A 423 -14.21 -1.84 4.60
C ILE A 423 -14.90 -2.96 5.37
N VAL A 424 -15.50 -3.94 4.68
CA VAL A 424 -16.14 -5.11 5.33
C VAL A 424 -15.12 -5.91 6.14
N GLY A 425 -13.96 -6.25 5.55
CA GLY A 425 -12.91 -7.01 6.22
C GLY A 425 -12.37 -6.31 7.47
N PHE A 426 -12.03 -5.03 7.34
CA PHE A 426 -11.56 -4.23 8.48
C PHE A 426 -12.65 -3.97 9.53
N THR A 427 -13.92 -3.89 9.13
CA THR A 427 -15.06 -3.83 10.04
C THR A 427 -15.10 -5.08 10.93
N LEU A 428 -14.99 -6.26 10.32
CA LEU A 428 -14.95 -7.53 11.05
C LEU A 428 -13.76 -7.60 12.02
N LEU A 429 -12.56 -7.26 11.57
CA LEU A 429 -11.36 -7.24 12.40
C LEU A 429 -11.48 -6.28 13.58
N PHE A 430 -11.90 -5.04 13.32
CA PHE A 430 -12.03 -4.03 14.36
C PHE A 430 -13.15 -4.36 15.36
N ALA A 431 -14.29 -4.88 14.90
CA ALA A 431 -15.40 -5.28 15.76
C ALA A 431 -14.99 -6.36 16.77
N SER A 432 -14.19 -7.35 16.34
CA SER A 432 -13.66 -8.39 17.22
C SER A 432 -12.79 -7.81 18.34
N ARG A 433 -11.93 -6.86 18.03
CA ARG A 433 -11.04 -6.19 19.00
C ARG A 433 -11.81 -5.25 19.92
N ALA A 434 -12.69 -4.44 19.33
CA ALA A 434 -13.53 -3.51 20.10
C ALA A 434 -14.44 -4.25 21.07
N PHE A 435 -15.06 -5.36 20.64
CA PHE A 435 -15.81 -6.26 21.52
C PHE A 435 -14.93 -6.73 22.68
N GLY A 436 -13.72 -7.22 22.43
CA GLY A 436 -12.81 -7.69 23.48
C GLY A 436 -12.47 -6.60 24.49
N VAL A 437 -12.15 -5.39 24.01
CA VAL A 437 -11.86 -4.24 24.88
C VAL A 437 -13.05 -3.90 25.77
N ILE A 438 -14.24 -3.78 25.18
CA ILE A 438 -15.43 -3.36 25.91
C ILE A 438 -15.86 -4.47 26.89
N TRP A 439 -15.95 -5.71 26.42
CA TRP A 439 -16.41 -6.83 27.22
C TRP A 439 -15.50 -7.10 28.41
N ASN A 440 -14.20 -7.23 28.20
CA ASN A 440 -13.23 -7.49 29.27
C ASN A 440 -13.20 -6.36 30.31
N THR A 441 -13.40 -5.11 29.89
CA THR A 441 -13.48 -3.97 30.82
C THR A 441 -14.78 -3.99 31.61
N LEU A 442 -15.90 -4.39 31.02
CA LEU A 442 -17.16 -4.55 31.75
C LEU A 442 -17.09 -5.70 32.77
N GLU A 443 -16.47 -6.83 32.40
CA GLU A 443 -16.25 -7.96 33.31
C GLU A 443 -15.26 -7.66 34.45
N SER A 444 -14.37 -6.69 34.28
CA SER A 444 -13.39 -6.29 35.31
C SER A 444 -13.99 -5.45 36.45
N VAL A 445 -15.25 -5.00 36.31
CA VAL A 445 -15.93 -4.27 37.37
C VAL A 445 -16.33 -5.25 38.46
N ASP A 446 -16.01 -4.89 39.73
CA ASP A 446 -16.38 -5.69 40.90
C ASP A 446 -17.91 -5.95 40.93
N PRO A 447 -18.37 -7.22 40.96
CA PRO A 447 -19.77 -7.59 41.04
C PRO A 447 -20.50 -6.93 42.21
N GLY A 448 -19.80 -6.67 43.32
CA GLY A 448 -20.34 -5.98 44.51
C GLY A 448 -20.87 -4.57 44.21
N GLN A 449 -20.34 -3.90 43.19
CA GLN A 449 -20.87 -2.60 42.73
C GLN A 449 -22.32 -2.70 42.23
N ARG A 450 -22.61 -3.77 41.46
CA ARG A 450 -23.95 -4.04 40.96
C ARG A 450 -24.88 -4.49 42.11
N GLU A 451 -24.41 -5.38 42.98
CA GLU A 451 -25.17 -5.87 44.11
C GLU A 451 -25.54 -4.75 45.10
N ALA A 452 -24.59 -3.86 45.41
CA ALA A 452 -24.84 -2.68 46.25
C ALA A 452 -25.89 -1.74 45.63
N ALA A 453 -25.81 -1.53 44.29
CA ALA A 453 -26.81 -0.72 43.60
C ALA A 453 -28.21 -1.31 43.67
N LEU A 454 -28.33 -2.64 43.45
CA LEU A 454 -29.62 -3.35 43.58
C LEU A 454 -30.17 -3.27 44.99
N ALA A 455 -29.33 -3.40 46.03
CA ALA A 455 -29.73 -3.24 47.44
C ALA A 455 -30.25 -1.84 47.77
N LEU A 456 -29.76 -0.81 47.02
CA LEU A 456 -30.26 0.57 47.13
C LEU A 456 -31.51 0.84 46.28
N GLY A 457 -32.13 -0.20 45.68
CA GLY A 457 -33.35 -0.09 44.89
C GLY A 457 -33.17 0.34 43.44
N TYR A 458 -31.96 0.32 42.91
CA TYR A 458 -31.73 0.53 41.46
C TYR A 458 -32.20 -0.69 40.68
N THR A 459 -32.77 -0.46 39.51
CA THR A 459 -32.95 -1.55 38.55
C THR A 459 -31.61 -1.89 37.88
N ASP A 460 -31.46 -3.11 37.38
CA ASP A 460 -30.23 -3.53 36.66
C ASP A 460 -29.82 -2.54 35.56
N ALA A 461 -30.76 -2.10 34.76
CA ALA A 461 -30.50 -1.13 33.69
C ALA A 461 -30.02 0.23 34.22
N ARG A 462 -30.56 0.65 35.39
CA ARG A 462 -30.15 1.91 36.01
C ARG A 462 -28.77 1.78 36.64
N ALA A 463 -28.48 0.69 37.35
CA ALA A 463 -27.18 0.38 37.93
C ALA A 463 -26.10 0.33 36.81
N PHE A 464 -26.41 -0.33 35.71
CA PHE A 464 -25.50 -0.41 34.56
C PHE A 464 -25.20 0.98 33.97
N ARG A 465 -26.24 1.80 33.71
CA ARG A 465 -26.11 3.11 33.08
C ARG A 465 -25.46 4.16 34.00
N GLU A 466 -25.79 4.17 35.29
CA GLU A 466 -25.40 5.24 36.20
C GLU A 466 -24.14 4.92 37.02
N ILE A 467 -23.79 3.64 37.18
CA ILE A 467 -22.63 3.20 37.98
C ILE A 467 -21.58 2.54 37.12
N ILE A 468 -21.92 1.50 36.36
CA ILE A 468 -20.93 0.70 35.62
C ILE A 468 -20.38 1.46 34.41
N ILE A 469 -21.25 1.98 33.52
CA ILE A 469 -20.80 2.69 32.30
C ILE A 469 -19.91 3.91 32.62
N PRO A 470 -20.19 4.78 33.59
CA PRO A 470 -19.32 5.93 33.86
C PRO A 470 -17.92 5.55 34.33
N GLN A 471 -17.76 4.43 35.02
CA GLN A 471 -16.46 3.91 35.47
C GLN A 471 -15.70 3.29 34.28
N THR A 472 -16.33 2.39 33.55
CA THR A 472 -15.72 1.64 32.46
C THR A 472 -15.40 2.50 31.23
N ARG A 473 -16.22 3.51 30.94
CA ARG A 473 -16.01 4.43 29.82
C ARG A 473 -14.62 5.06 29.78
N ARG A 474 -14.06 5.37 30.95
CA ARG A 474 -12.74 5.99 31.06
C ARG A 474 -11.61 5.07 30.63
N ILE A 475 -11.80 3.77 30.86
CA ILE A 475 -10.85 2.71 30.50
C ILE A 475 -11.08 2.32 29.03
N ILE A 476 -12.34 2.13 28.62
CA ILE A 476 -12.72 1.70 27.28
C ILE A 476 -12.28 2.73 26.22
N GLN A 477 -12.52 4.02 26.46
CA GLN A 477 -12.27 5.05 25.44
C GLN A 477 -10.80 5.09 24.95
N PRO A 478 -9.76 5.17 25.80
CA PRO A 478 -8.37 5.16 25.34
C PRO A 478 -7.98 3.84 24.66
N LEU A 479 -8.49 2.72 25.15
CA LEU A 479 -8.22 1.41 24.55
C LEU A 479 -8.86 1.27 23.17
N LEU A 480 -10.08 1.77 22.95
CA LEU A 480 -10.71 1.79 21.62
C LEU A 480 -9.95 2.67 20.64
N VAL A 481 -9.45 3.83 21.09
CA VAL A 481 -8.62 4.67 20.20
C VAL A 481 -7.32 3.97 19.85
N ALA A 482 -6.69 3.26 20.78
CA ALA A 482 -5.50 2.46 20.49
C ALA A 482 -5.80 1.36 19.44
N GLN A 483 -6.96 0.68 19.53
CA GLN A 483 -7.40 -0.28 18.51
C GLN A 483 -7.69 0.42 17.17
N PHE A 484 -8.24 1.62 17.17
CA PHE A 484 -8.47 2.38 15.96
C PHE A 484 -7.15 2.82 15.29
N VAL A 485 -6.15 3.25 16.06
CA VAL A 485 -4.80 3.52 15.56
C VAL A 485 -4.17 2.27 14.96
N ALA A 486 -4.36 1.11 15.58
CA ALA A 486 -3.91 -0.17 15.02
C ALA A 486 -4.61 -0.47 13.68
N LEU A 487 -5.94 -0.25 13.60
CA LEU A 487 -6.70 -0.38 12.36
C LEU A 487 -6.15 0.50 11.25
N VAL A 488 -5.89 1.79 11.53
CA VAL A 488 -5.31 2.72 10.55
C VAL A 488 -3.98 2.21 9.98
N LYS A 489 -3.12 1.61 10.81
CA LYS A 489 -1.86 1.00 10.34
C LYS A 489 -2.11 -0.23 9.48
N GLU A 490 -3.09 -1.05 9.84
CA GLU A 490 -3.42 -2.26 9.11
C GLU A 490 -4.05 -1.99 7.74
N THR A 491 -4.66 -0.81 7.53
CA THR A 491 -5.20 -0.49 6.19
C THR A 491 -4.15 -0.50 5.08
N SER A 492 -2.85 -0.41 5.41
CA SER A 492 -1.75 -0.53 4.45
C SER A 492 -1.72 -1.86 3.68
N VAL A 493 -2.36 -2.91 4.19
CA VAL A 493 -2.43 -4.19 3.46
C VAL A 493 -3.58 -4.26 2.44
N ALA A 494 -4.44 -3.24 2.36
CA ALA A 494 -5.53 -3.22 1.39
C ALA A 494 -5.04 -3.12 -0.07
N GLY A 495 -3.81 -2.69 -0.29
CA GLY A 495 -3.15 -2.71 -1.59
C GLY A 495 -3.13 -4.09 -2.25
N TYR A 496 -3.07 -5.19 -1.46
CA TYR A 496 -3.11 -6.57 -1.96
C TYR A 496 -4.43 -6.96 -2.65
N ILE A 497 -5.50 -6.23 -2.40
CA ILE A 497 -6.80 -6.38 -3.08
C ILE A 497 -7.13 -5.17 -3.95
N SER A 498 -6.11 -4.51 -4.49
CA SER A 498 -6.21 -3.41 -5.46
C SER A 498 -6.79 -2.09 -4.93
N VAL A 499 -6.84 -1.87 -3.62
CA VAL A 499 -7.24 -0.57 -3.06
C VAL A 499 -6.07 0.41 -3.13
N LEU A 500 -6.33 1.59 -3.70
CA LEU A 500 -5.34 2.68 -3.82
C LEU A 500 -5.28 3.49 -2.51
N GLU A 501 -4.77 2.86 -1.46
CA GLU A 501 -4.48 3.51 -0.19
C GLU A 501 -3.05 4.09 -0.18
N LEU A 502 -2.67 4.77 0.89
CA LEU A 502 -1.43 5.55 0.96
C LEU A 502 -0.16 4.73 0.66
N THR A 503 -0.06 3.50 1.16
CA THR A 503 1.11 2.63 0.92
C THR A 503 1.17 2.20 -0.54
N ARG A 504 0.02 1.76 -1.10
CA ARG A 504 -0.07 1.34 -2.50
C ARG A 504 0.29 2.48 -3.46
N VAL A 505 -0.15 3.71 -3.17
CA VAL A 505 0.23 4.89 -3.95
C VAL A 505 1.75 5.11 -3.91
N GLY A 506 2.38 4.90 -2.77
CA GLY A 506 3.83 4.95 -2.68
C GLY A 506 4.53 3.92 -3.56
N ASP A 507 4.03 2.70 -3.60
CA ASP A 507 4.57 1.64 -4.47
C ASP A 507 4.41 1.98 -5.95
N LEU A 508 3.26 2.55 -6.34
CA LEU A 508 3.04 3.06 -7.71
C LEU A 508 4.03 4.16 -8.09
N ILE A 509 4.27 5.12 -7.20
CA ILE A 509 5.26 6.18 -7.43
C ILE A 509 6.66 5.59 -7.53
N ARG A 510 7.02 4.64 -6.68
CA ARG A 510 8.31 3.91 -6.72
C ARG A 510 8.48 3.15 -8.04
N GLY A 511 7.46 2.39 -8.46
CA GLY A 511 7.47 1.65 -9.73
C GLY A 511 7.65 2.56 -10.95
N ARG A 512 7.10 3.77 -10.90
CA ARG A 512 7.16 4.74 -11.99
C ARG A 512 8.42 5.59 -12.02
N THR A 513 8.99 5.89 -10.85
CA THR A 513 10.15 6.77 -10.73
C THR A 513 11.45 6.02 -10.55
N LEU A 514 11.38 4.73 -10.23
CA LEU A 514 12.49 3.89 -9.80
C LEU A 514 13.24 4.46 -8.57
N GLU A 515 12.55 5.35 -7.82
CA GLU A 515 13.08 6.01 -6.63
C GLU A 515 12.43 5.38 -5.39
N ALA A 516 13.24 4.81 -4.49
CA ALA A 516 12.72 4.17 -3.28
C ALA A 516 12.66 5.13 -2.08
N PHE A 517 13.68 5.98 -1.91
CA PHE A 517 13.89 6.75 -0.69
C PHE A 517 12.76 7.73 -0.37
N PHE A 518 12.47 8.66 -1.29
CA PHE A 518 11.49 9.71 -1.03
C PHE A 518 10.05 9.21 -0.89
N PRO A 519 9.55 8.29 -1.73
CA PRO A 519 8.21 7.77 -1.53
C PRO A 519 8.06 7.06 -0.17
N LEU A 520 9.02 6.21 0.23
CA LEU A 520 8.98 5.51 1.52
C LEU A 520 9.01 6.48 2.71
N MET A 521 9.91 7.47 2.66
CA MET A 521 10.01 8.48 3.73
C MET A 521 8.74 9.33 3.84
N ALA A 522 8.12 9.70 2.71
CA ALA A 522 6.88 10.46 2.70
C ALA A 522 5.71 9.65 3.31
N ILE A 523 5.57 8.37 2.91
CA ILE A 523 4.54 7.48 3.46
C ILE A 523 4.73 7.31 4.97
N ALA A 524 5.96 7.02 5.42
CA ALA A 524 6.29 6.89 6.84
C ALA A 524 5.95 8.16 7.62
N LEU A 525 6.31 9.33 7.07
CA LEU A 525 6.01 10.62 7.70
C LEU A 525 4.51 10.91 7.75
N LEU A 526 3.77 10.61 6.68
CA LEU A 526 2.32 10.84 6.62
C LEU A 526 1.57 9.93 7.60
N TYR A 527 1.90 8.63 7.66
CA TYR A 527 1.36 7.75 8.70
C TYR A 527 1.72 8.23 10.10
N PHE A 528 2.97 8.62 10.35
CA PHE A 528 3.38 9.16 11.64
C PHE A 528 2.57 10.39 12.03
N VAL A 529 2.40 11.36 11.11
CA VAL A 529 1.61 12.57 11.36
C VAL A 529 0.14 12.23 11.60
N LEU A 530 -0.45 11.35 10.78
CA LEU A 530 -1.84 10.91 10.93
C LEU A 530 -2.08 10.28 12.30
N ILE A 531 -1.22 9.36 12.70
CA ILE A 531 -1.32 8.68 14.00
C ILE A 531 -1.13 9.68 15.14
N ARG A 532 -0.15 10.57 15.06
CA ARG A 532 0.06 11.61 16.08
C ARG A 532 -1.11 12.59 16.19
N CYS A 533 -1.79 12.88 15.08
CA CYS A 533 -3.02 13.68 15.11
C CYS A 533 -4.15 12.95 15.86
N LEU A 534 -4.32 11.65 15.63
CA LEU A 534 -5.31 10.83 16.34
C LEU A 534 -5.02 10.71 17.84
N GLU A 535 -3.77 10.42 18.23
CA GLU A 535 -3.33 10.36 19.62
C GLU A 535 -3.52 11.70 20.35
N LYS A 536 -3.13 12.82 19.72
CA LYS A 536 -3.35 14.15 20.28
C LYS A 536 -4.84 14.49 20.40
N GLY A 537 -5.64 14.11 19.42
CA GLY A 537 -7.09 14.25 19.50
C GLY A 537 -7.66 13.52 20.72
N GLN A 538 -7.21 12.30 20.98
CA GLN A 538 -7.55 11.53 22.19
C GLN A 538 -7.14 12.25 23.47
N ASP A 539 -5.90 12.72 23.58
CA ASP A 539 -5.39 13.44 24.75
C ASP A 539 -6.21 14.70 25.05
N LEU A 540 -6.58 15.44 23.99
CA LEU A 540 -7.41 16.63 24.11
C LEU A 540 -8.82 16.28 24.61
N LEU A 541 -9.42 15.21 24.11
CA LEU A 541 -10.72 14.71 24.57
C LEU A 541 -10.67 14.28 26.03
N GLN A 542 -9.64 13.53 26.45
CA GLN A 542 -9.46 13.12 27.84
C GLN A 542 -9.30 14.33 28.76
N LYS A 543 -8.49 15.32 28.40
CA LYS A 543 -8.33 16.56 29.16
C LYS A 543 -9.63 17.36 29.25
N TYR A 544 -10.40 17.42 28.17
CA TYR A 544 -11.70 18.09 28.16
C TYR A 544 -12.69 17.41 29.12
N TYR A 545 -12.79 16.08 29.10
CA TYR A 545 -13.66 15.33 30.01
C TYR A 545 -13.20 15.42 31.47
N ALA A 546 -11.89 15.41 31.74
CA ALA A 546 -11.36 15.61 33.09
C ALA A 546 -11.70 17.00 33.63
N TYR A 547 -11.52 18.06 32.83
CA TYR A 547 -11.90 19.42 33.19
C TYR A 547 -13.39 19.59 33.47
N LYS A 548 -14.25 19.07 32.61
CA LYS A 548 -15.71 19.16 32.77
C LYS A 548 -16.20 18.45 34.04
N ARG A 549 -15.49 17.41 34.45
CA ARG A 549 -15.77 16.68 35.71
C ARG A 549 -15.38 17.49 36.93
N GLU A 550 -14.21 18.13 36.96
CA GLU A 550 -13.81 19.00 38.06
C GLU A 550 -14.80 20.18 38.18
N GLU A 551 -15.24 20.75 37.07
CA GLU A 551 -16.26 21.80 37.07
C GLU A 551 -17.59 21.34 37.68
N ARG A 552 -18.05 20.10 37.40
CA ARG A 552 -19.28 19.51 38.01
C ARG A 552 -19.14 19.25 39.50
N LYS A 553 -17.98 18.72 39.93
CA LYS A 553 -17.68 18.53 41.35
C LYS A 553 -17.70 19.86 42.12
N ILE A 554 -17.14 20.91 41.55
CA ILE A 554 -17.13 22.26 42.16
C ILE A 554 -18.55 22.85 42.24
N LYS A 555 -19.41 22.53 41.26
CA LYS A 555 -20.82 22.98 41.26
C LYS A 555 -21.77 22.11 42.13
N GLY A 556 -21.26 21.10 42.83
CA GLY A 556 -22.08 20.21 43.69
C GLY A 556 -23.08 19.33 42.94
N VAL A 557 -22.94 19.18 41.64
CA VAL A 557 -23.85 18.38 40.80
C VAL A 557 -23.53 16.89 40.85
N ASP A 558 -22.30 16.54 41.26
CA ASP A 558 -21.81 15.17 41.42
C ASP A 558 -21.40 14.92 42.88
N ALA A 559 -22.37 15.06 43.85
CA ALA A 559 -22.21 14.64 45.24
C ALA A 559 -22.67 13.19 45.42
#